data_f3fefae11096f944a85d58d9b83016c2
#
_entry.id   f3fefae11096f944a85d58d9b83016c2
#
_cell.length_a   1.000
_cell.length_b   1.000
_cell.length_c   1.000
_cell.angle_alpha   90.00
_cell.angle_beta   90.00
_cell.angle_gamma   90.00
#
_symmetry.space_group_name_H-M   'P 1'
#
loop_
_entity.id
_entity.type
_entity.pdbx_description
1 polymer ?
#
loop_
_entity_poly.entity_id
_entity_poly.type
_entity_poly.pdbx_seq_one_letter_code
_entity_poly.pdbx_strand_id
1 'polypeptide(L)'
;MVIMKFGGTSVEDAPAIERVAEIVRSRRKDDPVVVVSAFAKVTDQLVLMGQQAASSDRDSSLELWRQLRERHLETARQLLGAKLFPKVAAKVETIFAELENLLRGVAAVRELTPRSSDYLLSFGELLSSEIVTTGLAARGLEVVWVDSRECIVTDASHTRARPLFEDTRQRCQFRVSPLVGKRKIPVLGGFIAATADRTPTTLGRGGSDFSAAILGAALDAERIEIWTDVEGMMTTDPRLCPDARTIRRISFNEAAELAYFGAKVLHPATLLPAIEKNIPVYVLNSRNLKSQGTRITAHAPRGRHIFRAITAKMGISLVNVVASRGLMVHNFLRSVFETLDQHGCPVDLVAISEVSMSFTMESKRLPQTLLADLERIADVTCEDEQAIVCLVGEDIHGKPGIAASVFTAVAQADVNVRMISQGASEINISFVIKESDVPRAVRQLHAHFFPTPAAAPHKTNRATRTARRDRKATRKANGSAAISNGRSSKAAFESEGKQGKSSSADTRLKTLEHAVKAASGSRE
;
A
#
# COMPACT_ATOMS: atom_id res chain seq x y z
N MET A 1 2.85 22.29 4.70
CA MET A 1 2.24 21.38 5.71
C MET A 1 2.48 19.95 5.32
N VAL A 2 2.80 19.07 6.28
CA VAL A 2 3.01 17.64 6.06
C VAL A 2 2.04 16.81 6.92
N ILE A 3 1.38 15.81 6.32
CA ILE A 3 0.62 14.82 7.08
C ILE A 3 1.55 13.64 7.40
N MET A 4 1.68 13.33 8.68
CA MET A 4 2.57 12.26 9.16
C MET A 4 1.74 11.15 9.80
N LYS A 5 1.62 10.01 9.13
CA LYS A 5 0.91 8.85 9.68
C LYS A 5 1.88 7.86 10.28
N PHE A 6 1.60 7.40 11.48
CA PHE A 6 2.36 6.37 12.19
C PHE A 6 1.55 5.09 12.34
N GLY A 7 2.09 3.97 11.83
CA GLY A 7 1.47 2.66 11.94
C GLY A 7 1.47 2.11 13.37
N GLY A 8 0.70 1.05 13.62
CA GLY A 8 0.56 0.46 14.96
C GLY A 8 1.87 0.03 15.60
N THR A 9 2.82 -0.52 14.83
CA THR A 9 4.17 -0.89 15.28
C THR A 9 5.07 0.32 15.57
N SER A 10 4.71 1.49 15.07
CA SER A 10 5.43 2.74 15.33
C SER A 10 4.97 3.44 16.61
N VAL A 11 3.86 2.99 17.22
CA VAL A 11 3.27 3.55 18.46
C VAL A 11 2.98 2.47 19.51
N GLU A 12 3.48 1.26 19.36
CA GLU A 12 3.10 0.07 20.15
C GLU A 12 3.53 0.09 21.62
N ASP A 13 4.53 0.90 21.95
CA ASP A 13 5.13 0.99 23.29
C ASP A 13 5.76 2.36 23.54
N ALA A 14 6.25 2.61 24.76
CA ALA A 14 6.87 3.87 25.13
C ALA A 14 8.12 4.21 24.29
N PRO A 15 9.08 3.31 24.04
CA PRO A 15 10.21 3.59 23.15
C PRO A 15 9.81 3.92 21.71
N ALA A 16 8.75 3.30 21.17
CA ALA A 16 8.23 3.61 19.85
C ALA A 16 7.68 5.04 19.80
N ILE A 17 6.90 5.45 20.81
CA ILE A 17 6.35 6.81 20.90
C ILE A 17 7.47 7.86 21.09
N GLU A 18 8.56 7.53 21.76
CA GLU A 18 9.75 8.39 21.84
C GLU A 18 10.37 8.64 20.47
N ARG A 19 10.53 7.60 19.65
CA ARG A 19 10.98 7.74 18.26
C ARG A 19 10.02 8.61 17.44
N VAL A 20 8.71 8.45 17.64
CA VAL A 20 7.72 9.34 16.99
C VAL A 20 7.96 10.79 17.38
N ALA A 21 8.24 11.09 18.66
CA ALA A 21 8.52 12.45 19.10
C ALA A 21 9.77 13.04 18.40
N GLU A 22 10.83 12.27 18.22
CA GLU A 22 12.03 12.67 17.48
C GLU A 22 11.73 12.94 16.01
N ILE A 23 10.97 12.06 15.38
CA ILE A 23 10.55 12.19 13.97
C ILE A 23 9.73 13.48 13.80
N VAL A 24 8.70 13.69 14.61
CA VAL A 24 7.82 14.87 14.55
C VAL A 24 8.63 16.15 14.80
N ARG A 25 9.56 16.13 15.77
CA ARG A 25 10.46 17.26 16.03
C ARG A 25 11.30 17.61 14.81
N SER A 26 11.80 16.61 14.08
CA SER A 26 12.60 16.82 12.85
C SER A 26 11.80 17.49 11.72
N ARG A 27 10.48 17.41 11.76
CA ARG A 27 9.54 17.98 10.78
C ARG A 27 8.83 19.25 11.26
N ARG A 28 9.25 19.81 12.41
CA ARG A 28 8.58 20.97 13.03
C ARG A 28 8.42 22.17 12.08
N LYS A 29 9.35 22.34 11.14
CA LYS A 29 9.34 23.44 10.16
C LYS A 29 8.36 23.24 9.00
N ASP A 30 7.85 22.01 8.84
CA ASP A 30 6.96 21.61 7.75
C ASP A 30 5.49 21.62 8.18
N ASP A 31 5.17 22.23 9.33
CA ASP A 31 3.81 22.30 9.91
C ASP A 31 3.13 20.93 9.96
N PRO A 32 3.62 20.00 10.82
CA PRO A 32 3.15 18.62 10.82
C PRO A 32 1.74 18.47 11.41
N VAL A 33 0.93 17.61 10.79
CA VAL A 33 -0.30 17.04 11.32
C VAL A 33 -0.06 15.54 11.51
N VAL A 34 -0.26 15.04 12.71
CA VAL A 34 0.08 13.66 13.10
C VAL A 34 -1.18 12.79 13.09
N VAL A 35 -1.12 11.65 12.43
CA VAL A 35 -2.16 10.62 12.41
C VAL A 35 -1.60 9.32 12.97
N VAL A 36 -2.24 8.75 13.98
CA VAL A 36 -1.76 7.52 14.62
C VAL A 36 -2.78 6.39 14.50
N SER A 37 -2.28 5.19 14.27
CA SER A 37 -3.07 3.96 14.36
C SER A 37 -3.25 3.52 15.81
N ALA A 38 -4.16 2.62 16.09
CA ALA A 38 -4.17 1.85 17.33
C ALA A 38 -2.79 1.18 17.56
N PHE A 39 -2.44 0.87 18.79
CA PHE A 39 -1.24 0.09 19.10
C PHE A 39 -1.29 -1.27 18.38
N ALA A 40 -0.12 -1.81 18.03
CA ALA A 40 -0.02 -3.07 17.31
C ALA A 40 -0.91 -4.17 17.93
N LYS A 41 -1.72 -4.85 17.09
CA LYS A 41 -2.67 -5.92 17.43
C LYS A 41 -3.89 -5.51 18.26
N VAL A 42 -4.04 -4.24 18.63
CA VAL A 42 -5.20 -3.78 19.43
C VAL A 42 -6.49 -3.92 18.64
N THR A 43 -6.51 -3.58 17.37
CA THR A 43 -7.70 -3.73 16.51
C THR A 43 -8.17 -5.19 16.45
N ASP A 44 -7.23 -6.15 16.29
CA ASP A 44 -7.56 -7.58 16.27
C ASP A 44 -8.13 -8.05 17.62
N GLN A 45 -7.58 -7.55 18.74
CA GLN A 45 -8.09 -7.83 20.08
C GLN A 45 -9.50 -7.28 20.30
N LEU A 46 -9.79 -6.06 19.82
CA LEU A 46 -11.13 -5.47 19.89
C LEU A 46 -12.14 -6.28 19.06
N VAL A 47 -11.77 -6.74 17.86
CA VAL A 47 -12.63 -7.64 17.05
C VAL A 47 -12.96 -8.91 17.83
N LEU A 48 -11.94 -9.58 18.36
CA LEU A 48 -12.12 -10.83 19.13
C LEU A 48 -12.98 -10.61 20.38
N MET A 49 -12.73 -9.52 21.10
CA MET A 49 -13.49 -9.12 22.30
C MET A 49 -14.97 -8.93 22.00
N GLY A 50 -15.30 -8.26 20.89
CA GLY A 50 -16.68 -8.06 20.44
C GLY A 50 -17.37 -9.36 20.03
N GLN A 51 -16.67 -10.24 19.33
CA GLN A 51 -17.17 -11.56 18.95
C GLN A 51 -17.43 -12.46 20.17
N GLN A 52 -16.53 -12.48 21.15
CA GLN A 52 -16.71 -13.21 22.40
C GLN A 52 -17.90 -12.66 23.21
N ALA A 53 -18.05 -11.34 23.31
CA ALA A 53 -19.20 -10.72 23.97
C ALA A 53 -20.52 -11.14 23.30
N ALA A 54 -20.58 -11.13 21.97
CA ALA A 54 -21.78 -11.52 21.21
C ALA A 54 -22.08 -13.03 21.31
N SER A 55 -21.07 -13.89 21.45
CA SER A 55 -21.22 -15.35 21.58
C SER A 55 -21.51 -15.81 23.01
N SER A 56 -21.74 -14.90 23.95
CA SER A 56 -21.96 -15.17 25.39
C SER A 56 -20.71 -15.64 26.14
N ASP A 57 -19.54 -15.55 25.56
CA ASP A 57 -18.25 -15.77 26.23
C ASP A 57 -17.75 -14.48 26.88
N ARG A 58 -18.55 -14.01 27.86
CA ARG A 58 -18.31 -12.74 28.54
C ARG A 58 -17.02 -12.72 29.34
N ASP A 59 -16.66 -13.84 29.94
CA ASP A 59 -15.48 -13.88 30.81
C ASP A 59 -14.19 -13.73 30.01
N SER A 60 -14.08 -14.40 28.86
CA SER A 60 -12.96 -14.21 27.94
C SER A 60 -12.91 -12.79 27.36
N SER A 61 -14.05 -12.20 27.01
CA SER A 61 -14.13 -10.81 26.56
C SER A 61 -13.64 -9.83 27.62
N LEU A 62 -14.04 -9.99 28.88
CA LEU A 62 -13.60 -9.13 29.99
C LEU A 62 -12.13 -9.36 30.36
N GLU A 63 -11.61 -10.56 30.18
CA GLU A 63 -10.18 -10.84 30.39
C GLU A 63 -9.33 -10.10 29.33
N LEU A 64 -9.71 -10.15 28.07
CA LEU A 64 -9.05 -9.35 27.00
C LEU A 64 -9.14 -7.85 27.28
N TRP A 65 -10.28 -7.36 27.77
CA TRP A 65 -10.45 -5.97 28.19
C TRP A 65 -9.47 -5.59 29.31
N ARG A 66 -9.28 -6.43 30.34
CA ARG A 66 -8.32 -6.18 31.43
C ARG A 66 -6.88 -6.12 30.91
N GLN A 67 -6.50 -7.08 30.07
CA GLN A 67 -5.16 -7.13 29.46
C GLN A 67 -4.90 -5.90 28.59
N LEU A 68 -5.88 -5.50 27.80
CA LEU A 68 -5.79 -4.32 26.94
C LEU A 68 -5.63 -3.04 27.76
N ARG A 69 -6.43 -2.90 28.81
CA ARG A 69 -6.39 -1.77 29.74
C ARG A 69 -5.03 -1.67 30.43
N GLU A 70 -4.53 -2.77 31.00
CA GLU A 70 -3.23 -2.78 31.66
C GLU A 70 -2.09 -2.42 30.72
N ARG A 71 -2.09 -2.95 29.48
CA ARG A 71 -1.10 -2.63 28.47
C ARG A 71 -1.06 -1.12 28.17
N HIS A 72 -2.20 -0.48 28.01
CA HIS A 72 -2.27 0.95 27.71
C HIS A 72 -1.83 1.81 28.91
N LEU A 73 -2.24 1.46 30.11
CA LEU A 73 -1.83 2.14 31.34
C LEU A 73 -0.34 1.98 31.60
N GLU A 74 0.21 0.79 31.41
CA GLU A 74 1.65 0.54 31.60
C GLU A 74 2.49 1.31 30.57
N THR A 75 2.08 1.31 29.29
CA THR A 75 2.72 2.14 28.25
C THR A 75 2.68 3.62 28.63
N ALA A 76 1.53 4.13 29.10
CA ALA A 76 1.39 5.51 29.54
C ALA A 76 2.27 5.81 30.77
N ARG A 77 2.38 4.88 31.73
CA ARG A 77 3.21 5.01 32.94
C ARG A 77 4.69 5.13 32.58
N GLN A 78 5.18 4.24 31.72
CA GLN A 78 6.57 4.24 31.23
C GLN A 78 6.89 5.53 30.46
N LEU A 79 5.95 5.99 29.65
CA LEU A 79 6.13 7.16 28.77
C LEU A 79 6.15 8.49 29.54
N LEU A 80 5.32 8.65 30.58
CA LEU A 80 4.99 9.96 31.15
C LEU A 80 5.57 10.21 32.54
N GLY A 81 6.02 9.19 33.23
CA GLY A 81 6.49 9.28 34.60
C GLY A 81 5.41 9.72 35.60
N ALA A 82 5.77 9.79 36.89
CA ALA A 82 4.82 9.95 38.00
C ALA A 82 3.98 11.23 37.96
N LYS A 83 4.51 12.32 37.38
CA LYS A 83 3.84 13.65 37.41
C LYS A 83 2.69 13.77 36.38
N LEU A 84 2.87 13.23 35.18
CA LEU A 84 1.91 13.38 34.08
C LEU A 84 0.97 12.18 33.94
N PHE A 85 1.42 11.01 34.39
CA PHE A 85 0.67 9.76 34.31
C PHE A 85 -0.75 9.85 34.88
N PRO A 86 -1.02 10.41 36.10
CA PRO A 86 -2.37 10.41 36.67
C PRO A 86 -3.42 11.11 35.79
N LYS A 87 -3.02 12.20 35.11
CA LYS A 87 -3.91 12.94 34.22
C LYS A 87 -4.34 12.11 32.98
N VAL A 88 -3.40 11.38 32.40
CA VAL A 88 -3.67 10.54 31.24
C VAL A 88 -4.40 9.26 31.65
N ALA A 89 -3.98 8.66 32.77
CA ALA A 89 -4.65 7.49 33.31
C ALA A 89 -6.15 7.74 33.52
N ALA A 90 -6.53 8.89 34.07
CA ALA A 90 -7.94 9.23 34.25
C ALA A 90 -8.73 9.26 32.91
N LYS A 91 -8.14 9.81 31.85
CA LYS A 91 -8.77 9.81 30.51
C LYS A 91 -8.85 8.41 29.90
N VAL A 92 -7.77 7.65 29.99
CA VAL A 92 -7.69 6.27 29.51
C VAL A 92 -8.73 5.41 30.23
N GLU A 93 -8.88 5.57 31.55
CA GLU A 93 -9.88 4.86 32.34
C GLU A 93 -11.31 5.23 31.90
N THR A 94 -11.58 6.50 31.59
CA THR A 94 -12.89 6.92 31.05
C THR A 94 -13.20 6.21 29.75
N ILE A 95 -12.22 6.14 28.83
CA ILE A 95 -12.40 5.45 27.54
C ILE A 95 -12.61 3.94 27.77
N PHE A 96 -11.88 3.31 28.69
CA PHE A 96 -12.08 1.90 29.03
C PHE A 96 -13.41 1.61 29.71
N ALA A 97 -13.94 2.54 30.51
CA ALA A 97 -15.27 2.41 31.09
C ALA A 97 -16.37 2.46 30.02
N GLU A 98 -16.24 3.33 29.01
CA GLU A 98 -17.16 3.37 27.87
C GLU A 98 -17.09 2.07 27.05
N LEU A 99 -15.88 1.54 26.79
CA LEU A 99 -15.67 0.25 26.12
C LEU A 99 -16.34 -0.89 26.89
N GLU A 100 -16.17 -0.95 28.22
CA GLU A 100 -16.81 -1.96 29.06
C GLU A 100 -18.34 -1.90 28.98
N ASN A 101 -18.90 -0.69 29.02
CA ASN A 101 -20.35 -0.49 28.90
C ASN A 101 -20.87 -0.99 27.53
N LEU A 102 -20.14 -0.72 26.44
CA LEU A 102 -20.49 -1.24 25.12
C LEU A 102 -20.45 -2.78 25.08
N LEU A 103 -19.40 -3.40 25.63
CA LEU A 103 -19.28 -4.86 25.68
C LEU A 103 -20.40 -5.52 26.51
N ARG A 104 -20.78 -4.89 27.61
CA ARG A 104 -21.93 -5.34 28.42
C ARG A 104 -23.24 -5.26 27.62
N GLY A 105 -23.43 -4.20 26.84
CA GLY A 105 -24.56 -4.06 25.93
C GLY A 105 -24.60 -5.13 24.86
N VAL A 106 -23.49 -5.38 24.16
CA VAL A 106 -23.33 -6.43 23.15
C VAL A 106 -23.62 -7.81 23.75
N ALA A 107 -23.10 -8.10 24.94
CA ALA A 107 -23.33 -9.37 25.63
C ALA A 107 -24.80 -9.56 26.05
N ALA A 108 -25.49 -8.48 26.40
CA ALA A 108 -26.92 -8.53 26.80
C ALA A 108 -27.83 -8.85 25.61
N VAL A 109 -27.56 -8.22 24.44
CA VAL A 109 -28.35 -8.45 23.22
C VAL A 109 -27.84 -9.64 22.39
N ARG A 110 -26.65 -10.14 22.67
CA ARG A 110 -25.96 -11.24 21.94
C ARG A 110 -25.79 -10.96 20.45
N GLU A 111 -25.58 -9.70 20.12
CA GLU A 111 -25.45 -9.26 18.73
C GLU A 111 -24.39 -8.16 18.61
N LEU A 112 -23.50 -8.31 17.62
CA LEU A 112 -22.53 -7.28 17.24
C LEU A 112 -22.89 -6.78 15.84
N THR A 113 -23.70 -5.71 15.78
CA THR A 113 -24.05 -5.08 14.50
C THR A 113 -22.84 -4.39 13.86
N PRO A 114 -22.82 -4.13 12.54
CA PRO A 114 -21.78 -3.33 11.90
C PRO A 114 -21.56 -1.97 12.57
N ARG A 115 -22.64 -1.29 13.01
CA ARG A 115 -22.58 -0.02 13.74
C ARG A 115 -21.90 -0.17 15.11
N SER A 116 -22.26 -1.18 15.87
CA SER A 116 -21.62 -1.48 17.16
C SER A 116 -20.17 -1.89 17.00
N SER A 117 -19.85 -2.60 15.91
CA SER A 117 -18.47 -2.96 15.55
C SER A 117 -17.63 -1.71 15.28
N ASP A 118 -18.11 -0.74 14.48
CA ASP A 118 -17.40 0.51 14.24
C ASP A 118 -17.12 1.28 15.53
N TYR A 119 -18.11 1.35 16.41
CA TYR A 119 -17.91 2.01 17.70
C TYR A 119 -16.87 1.27 18.55
N LEU A 120 -16.97 -0.05 18.65
CA LEU A 120 -16.00 -0.90 19.34
C LEU A 120 -14.56 -0.69 18.81
N LEU A 121 -14.40 -0.73 17.50
CA LEU A 121 -13.07 -0.60 16.89
C LEU A 121 -12.48 0.80 17.06
N SER A 122 -13.34 1.84 17.20
CA SER A 122 -12.86 3.22 17.37
C SER A 122 -12.06 3.44 18.67
N PHE A 123 -12.27 2.62 19.69
CA PHE A 123 -11.54 2.74 20.95
C PHE A 123 -10.03 2.56 20.81
N GLY A 124 -9.57 1.77 19.83
CA GLY A 124 -8.15 1.56 19.60
C GLY A 124 -7.39 2.85 19.29
N GLU A 125 -7.90 3.63 18.36
CA GLU A 125 -7.29 4.90 17.94
C GLU A 125 -7.56 6.03 18.92
N LEU A 126 -8.69 6.02 19.64
CA LEU A 126 -8.94 6.98 20.70
C LEU A 126 -7.92 6.83 21.82
N LEU A 127 -7.66 5.62 22.29
CA LEU A 127 -6.68 5.31 23.32
C LEU A 127 -5.26 5.69 22.86
N SER A 128 -4.86 5.23 21.68
CA SER A 128 -3.50 5.48 21.17
C SER A 128 -3.25 6.97 20.95
N SER A 129 -4.19 7.69 20.34
CA SER A 129 -4.03 9.12 20.05
C SER A 129 -3.94 9.99 21.30
N GLU A 130 -4.69 9.67 22.36
CA GLU A 130 -4.60 10.38 23.65
C GLU A 130 -3.24 10.16 24.35
N ILE A 131 -2.77 8.89 24.39
CA ILE A 131 -1.47 8.55 24.99
C ILE A 131 -0.32 9.18 24.20
N VAL A 132 -0.33 9.06 22.85
CA VAL A 132 0.68 9.63 21.98
C VAL A 132 0.71 11.15 22.12
N THR A 133 -0.44 11.83 22.09
CA THR A 133 -0.49 13.30 22.25
C THR A 133 0.18 13.73 23.54
N THR A 134 -0.14 13.09 24.66
CA THR A 134 0.48 13.45 25.93
C THR A 134 1.95 13.09 25.98
N GLY A 135 2.36 11.97 25.37
CA GLY A 135 3.75 11.58 25.23
C GLY A 135 4.59 12.63 24.46
N LEU A 136 4.05 13.13 23.35
CA LEU A 136 4.67 14.20 22.55
C LEU A 136 4.76 15.52 23.33
N ALA A 137 3.69 15.89 24.07
CA ALA A 137 3.68 17.06 24.93
C ALA A 137 4.74 16.98 26.04
N ALA A 138 4.91 15.82 26.67
CA ALA A 138 5.92 15.58 27.71
C ALA A 138 7.36 15.77 27.19
N ARG A 139 7.56 15.68 25.87
CA ARG A 139 8.85 15.91 25.19
C ARG A 139 8.98 17.31 24.60
N GLY A 140 8.12 18.25 25.04
CA GLY A 140 8.22 19.67 24.69
C GLY A 140 7.67 20.03 23.31
N LEU A 141 6.83 19.18 22.70
CA LEU A 141 6.13 19.50 21.47
C LEU A 141 4.78 20.17 21.80
N GLU A 142 4.45 21.24 21.09
CA GLU A 142 3.16 21.92 21.23
C GLU A 142 2.07 21.19 20.45
N VAL A 143 1.59 20.10 21.00
CA VAL A 143 0.58 19.24 20.40
C VAL A 143 -0.83 19.52 20.92
N VAL A 144 -1.83 19.25 20.10
CA VAL A 144 -3.24 19.30 20.46
C VAL A 144 -3.92 18.02 19.96
N TRP A 145 -4.55 17.29 20.88
CA TRP A 145 -5.40 16.16 20.51
C TRP A 145 -6.66 16.66 19.80
N VAL A 146 -7.00 16.03 18.68
CA VAL A 146 -8.19 16.32 17.88
C VAL A 146 -8.91 15.00 17.60
N ASP A 147 -10.19 14.94 17.92
CA ASP A 147 -11.00 13.78 17.60
C ASP A 147 -11.27 13.71 16.10
N SER A 148 -10.80 12.66 15.45
CA SER A 148 -10.98 12.46 14.00
C SER A 148 -12.44 12.35 13.60
N ARG A 149 -13.34 11.90 14.50
CA ARG A 149 -14.78 11.84 14.28
C ARG A 149 -15.42 13.22 14.14
N GLU A 150 -14.74 14.26 14.60
CA GLU A 150 -15.16 15.65 14.39
C GLU A 150 -14.62 16.25 13.08
N CYS A 151 -13.67 15.58 12.42
CA CYS A 151 -12.99 16.05 11.22
C CYS A 151 -13.40 15.29 9.96
N ILE A 152 -13.39 13.95 10.02
CA ILE A 152 -13.69 13.09 8.86
C ILE A 152 -15.16 12.69 8.92
N VAL A 153 -15.92 13.14 7.90
CA VAL A 153 -17.35 12.85 7.73
C VAL A 153 -17.53 11.74 6.72
N THR A 154 -18.41 10.79 7.01
CA THR A 154 -18.68 9.65 6.13
C THR A 154 -20.19 9.42 5.95
N ASP A 155 -20.52 8.55 5.00
CA ASP A 155 -21.83 7.90 4.94
C ASP A 155 -22.02 6.89 6.09
N ALA A 156 -23.18 6.25 6.16
CA ALA A 156 -23.51 5.23 7.17
C ALA A 156 -23.20 3.79 6.73
N SER A 157 -22.31 3.60 5.75
CA SER A 157 -21.86 2.27 5.32
C SER A 157 -20.86 1.68 6.32
N HIS A 158 -21.38 1.28 7.50
CA HIS A 158 -20.56 0.80 8.61
C HIS A 158 -19.55 -0.28 8.19
N THR A 159 -18.38 -0.29 8.84
CA THR A 159 -17.18 -1.12 8.57
C THR A 159 -16.41 -0.76 7.29
N ARG A 160 -17.01 0.01 6.36
CA ARG A 160 -16.40 0.47 5.10
C ARG A 160 -16.96 1.82 4.69
N ALA A 161 -17.07 2.74 5.65
CA ALA A 161 -17.71 4.03 5.44
C ALA A 161 -16.95 4.87 4.39
N ARG A 162 -17.71 5.51 3.50
CA ARG A 162 -17.17 6.34 2.42
C ARG A 162 -17.06 7.78 2.89
N PRO A 163 -15.91 8.45 2.73
CA PRO A 163 -15.75 9.83 3.13
C PRO A 163 -16.59 10.78 2.26
N LEU A 164 -17.25 11.71 2.90
CA LEU A 164 -17.92 12.86 2.28
C LEU A 164 -16.90 14.00 2.24
N PHE A 165 -16.23 14.15 1.08
CA PHE A 165 -15.03 14.98 0.98
C PHE A 165 -15.27 16.47 1.25
N GLU A 166 -16.39 17.04 0.80
CA GLU A 166 -16.67 18.46 1.01
C GLU A 166 -16.94 18.76 2.49
N ASP A 167 -17.77 17.96 3.16
CA ASP A 167 -18.04 18.11 4.59
C ASP A 167 -16.76 17.90 5.42
N THR A 168 -15.96 16.92 5.04
CA THR A 168 -14.66 16.65 5.66
C THR A 168 -13.72 17.84 5.50
N ARG A 169 -13.65 18.43 4.30
CA ARG A 169 -12.81 19.60 4.03
C ARG A 169 -13.21 20.77 4.92
N GLN A 170 -14.49 21.08 4.98
CA GLN A 170 -15.01 22.19 5.81
C GLN A 170 -14.68 21.97 7.30
N ARG A 171 -14.91 20.75 7.82
CA ARG A 171 -14.59 20.43 9.22
C ARG A 171 -13.09 20.47 9.49
N CYS A 172 -12.25 19.95 8.60
CA CYS A 172 -10.79 20.01 8.73
C CYS A 172 -10.28 21.46 8.72
N GLN A 173 -10.80 22.31 7.83
CA GLN A 173 -10.45 23.73 7.78
C GLN A 173 -10.87 24.46 9.07
N PHE A 174 -11.99 24.10 9.66
CA PHE A 174 -12.45 24.69 10.92
C PHE A 174 -11.68 24.19 12.15
N ARG A 175 -11.38 22.87 12.23
CA ARG A 175 -10.81 22.24 13.43
C ARG A 175 -9.29 22.15 13.41
N VAL A 176 -8.68 21.88 12.25
CA VAL A 176 -7.24 21.56 12.13
C VAL A 176 -6.44 22.78 11.66
N SER A 177 -6.87 23.48 10.61
CA SER A 177 -6.11 24.61 10.04
C SER A 177 -5.78 25.71 11.03
N PRO A 178 -6.70 26.13 11.97
CA PRO A 178 -6.36 27.16 12.94
C PRO A 178 -5.27 26.74 13.94
N LEU A 179 -5.16 25.44 14.23
CA LEU A 179 -4.10 24.91 15.10
C LEU A 179 -2.75 25.00 14.41
N VAL A 180 -2.67 24.58 13.15
CA VAL A 180 -1.46 24.68 12.33
C VAL A 180 -1.04 26.13 12.16
N GLY A 181 -1.98 27.04 11.87
CA GLY A 181 -1.71 28.49 11.79
C GLY A 181 -1.13 29.08 13.07
N LYS A 182 -1.43 28.49 14.22
CA LYS A 182 -0.83 28.83 15.54
C LYS A 182 0.45 28.03 15.84
N ARG A 183 1.01 27.32 14.84
CA ARG A 183 2.18 26.46 14.98
C ARG A 183 2.04 25.34 16.01
N LYS A 184 0.80 24.94 16.32
CA LYS A 184 0.52 23.75 17.12
C LYS A 184 0.46 22.53 16.21
N ILE A 185 0.73 21.36 16.76
CA ILE A 185 0.74 20.09 16.05
C ILE A 185 -0.55 19.34 16.39
N PRO A 186 -1.54 19.26 15.48
CA PRO A 186 -2.70 18.41 15.68
C PRO A 186 -2.30 16.93 15.68
N VAL A 187 -2.86 16.15 16.62
CA VAL A 187 -2.69 14.69 16.70
C VAL A 187 -4.07 14.05 16.62
N LEU A 188 -4.28 13.20 15.64
CA LEU A 188 -5.55 12.56 15.33
C LEU A 188 -5.41 11.04 15.34
N GLY A 189 -6.46 10.32 15.75
CA GLY A 189 -6.56 8.87 15.50
C GLY A 189 -6.90 8.61 14.02
N GLY A 190 -6.16 7.74 13.35
CA GLY A 190 -6.52 7.30 11.99
C GLY A 190 -7.71 6.34 12.01
N PHE A 191 -8.11 5.78 10.85
CA PHE A 191 -9.13 4.75 10.71
C PHE A 191 -10.56 5.16 11.12
N ILE A 192 -10.72 5.98 12.14
CA ILE A 192 -11.99 6.39 12.74
C ILE A 192 -12.54 7.68 12.12
N ALA A 193 -13.85 7.71 11.94
CA ALA A 193 -14.61 8.82 11.40
C ALA A 193 -16.01 8.85 12.02
N ALA A 194 -16.90 9.72 11.57
CA ALA A 194 -18.30 9.70 11.94
C ALA A 194 -19.20 10.16 10.80
N THR A 195 -20.47 9.78 10.85
CA THR A 195 -21.51 10.33 10.00
C THR A 195 -21.79 11.80 10.36
N ALA A 196 -22.63 12.48 9.57
CA ALA A 196 -22.99 13.88 9.82
C ALA A 196 -23.66 14.09 11.19
N ASP A 197 -24.43 13.11 11.65
CA ASP A 197 -25.10 13.05 12.98
C ASP A 197 -24.18 12.50 14.09
N ARG A 198 -22.86 12.40 13.83
CA ARG A 198 -21.82 11.97 14.79
C ARG A 198 -21.88 10.51 15.22
N THR A 199 -22.54 9.64 14.47
CA THR A 199 -22.44 8.20 14.70
C THR A 199 -21.04 7.73 14.27
N PRO A 200 -20.28 7.06 15.16
CA PRO A 200 -18.95 6.56 14.81
C PRO A 200 -18.97 5.57 13.63
N THR A 201 -18.01 5.72 12.74
CA THR A 201 -17.79 4.86 11.59
C THR A 201 -16.30 4.54 11.44
N THR A 202 -15.98 3.49 10.68
CA THR A 202 -14.62 3.12 10.35
C THR A 202 -14.40 3.05 8.84
N LEU A 203 -13.18 3.38 8.41
CA LEU A 203 -12.82 3.48 6.99
C LEU A 203 -12.39 2.14 6.36
N GLY A 204 -12.46 1.04 7.11
CA GLY A 204 -12.10 -0.28 6.63
C GLY A 204 -10.59 -0.52 6.55
N ARG A 205 -10.18 -1.51 5.75
CA ARG A 205 -8.77 -1.94 5.64
C ARG A 205 -7.85 -0.79 5.19
N GLY A 206 -6.73 -0.62 5.90
CA GLY A 206 -5.79 0.48 5.63
C GLY A 206 -6.32 1.85 6.05
N GLY A 207 -7.38 1.88 6.88
CA GLY A 207 -8.10 3.09 7.23
C GLY A 207 -7.25 4.23 7.81
N SER A 208 -6.16 3.94 8.53
CA SER A 208 -5.28 5.00 9.03
C SER A 208 -4.46 5.65 7.91
N ASP A 209 -4.03 4.90 6.88
CA ASP A 209 -3.39 5.45 5.67
C ASP A 209 -4.41 6.26 4.87
N PHE A 210 -5.65 5.76 4.79
CA PHE A 210 -6.75 6.47 4.16
C PHE A 210 -7.09 7.79 4.89
N SER A 211 -7.13 7.79 6.23
CA SER A 211 -7.28 9.03 7.02
C SER A 211 -6.20 10.05 6.69
N ALA A 212 -4.93 9.61 6.56
CA ALA A 212 -3.84 10.50 6.21
C ALA A 212 -4.01 11.09 4.79
N ALA A 213 -4.47 10.29 3.82
CA ALA A 213 -4.74 10.75 2.47
C ALA A 213 -5.95 11.72 2.41
N ILE A 214 -7.03 11.41 3.14
CA ILE A 214 -8.22 12.28 3.28
C ILE A 214 -7.82 13.63 3.88
N LEU A 215 -7.10 13.62 5.01
CA LEU A 215 -6.62 14.83 5.66
C LEU A 215 -5.65 15.60 4.76
N GLY A 216 -4.77 14.90 4.03
CA GLY A 216 -3.88 15.50 3.06
C GLY A 216 -4.62 16.25 1.96
N ALA A 217 -5.65 15.64 1.40
CA ALA A 217 -6.49 16.24 0.37
C ALA A 217 -7.36 17.39 0.91
N ALA A 218 -7.92 17.24 2.14
CA ALA A 218 -8.78 18.24 2.77
C ALA A 218 -8.04 19.51 3.20
N LEU A 219 -6.76 19.38 3.53
CA LEU A 219 -5.88 20.45 4.03
C LEU A 219 -4.87 20.95 2.98
N ASP A 220 -4.95 20.46 1.74
CA ASP A 220 -4.04 20.77 0.63
C ASP A 220 -2.56 20.60 1.05
N ALA A 221 -2.22 19.45 1.63
CA ALA A 221 -0.90 19.16 2.15
C ALA A 221 0.15 19.06 1.02
N GLU A 222 1.39 19.47 1.30
CA GLU A 222 2.51 19.38 0.34
C GLU A 222 2.97 17.94 0.13
N ARG A 223 2.83 17.11 1.15
CA ARG A 223 3.17 15.69 1.13
C ARG A 223 2.53 14.91 2.27
N ILE A 224 2.46 13.59 2.09
CA ILE A 224 2.03 12.63 3.11
C ILE A 224 3.21 11.72 3.41
N GLU A 225 3.56 11.53 4.68
CA GLU A 225 4.61 10.63 5.15
C GLU A 225 3.96 9.45 5.91
N ILE A 226 4.08 8.23 5.38
CA ILE A 226 3.61 6.99 6.01
C ILE A 226 4.82 6.34 6.71
N TRP A 227 4.86 6.46 8.03
CA TRP A 227 5.89 5.89 8.88
C TRP A 227 5.49 4.50 9.35
N THR A 228 6.31 3.51 9.03
CA THR A 228 6.07 2.08 9.29
C THR A 228 7.37 1.39 9.70
N ASP A 229 7.38 0.06 9.82
CA ASP A 229 8.54 -0.75 10.23
C ASP A 229 9.36 -1.30 9.04
N VAL A 230 9.03 -0.93 7.81
CA VAL A 230 9.76 -1.35 6.61
C VAL A 230 10.54 -0.18 5.98
N GLU A 231 11.62 -0.51 5.26
CA GLU A 231 12.52 0.47 4.61
C GLU A 231 11.88 1.22 3.42
N GLY A 232 10.62 1.01 3.16
CA GLY A 232 9.89 1.48 1.98
C GLY A 232 9.42 0.30 1.12
N MET A 233 9.00 0.58 -0.11
CA MET A 233 8.68 -0.46 -1.08
C MET A 233 9.98 -1.07 -1.63
N MET A 234 10.03 -2.38 -1.76
CA MET A 234 11.24 -3.11 -2.16
C MET A 234 11.09 -3.76 -3.53
N THR A 235 12.21 -4.01 -4.20
CA THR A 235 12.24 -4.70 -5.50
C THR A 235 11.68 -6.11 -5.46
N THR A 236 11.67 -6.73 -4.28
CA THR A 236 10.93 -7.96 -3.95
C THR A 236 10.87 -8.13 -2.43
N ASP A 237 10.18 -9.17 -1.94
CA ASP A 237 10.16 -9.52 -0.52
C ASP A 237 11.56 -10.00 -0.07
N PRO A 238 12.20 -9.36 0.91
CA PRO A 238 13.53 -9.75 1.38
C PRO A 238 13.58 -11.14 2.01
N ARG A 239 12.44 -11.69 2.42
CA ARG A 239 12.32 -13.08 2.93
C ARG A 239 12.46 -14.10 1.79
N LEU A 240 12.07 -13.74 0.57
CA LEU A 240 12.21 -14.57 -0.63
C LEU A 240 13.57 -14.39 -1.31
N CYS A 241 14.08 -13.14 -1.34
CA CYS A 241 15.33 -12.78 -1.97
C CYS A 241 16.09 -11.76 -1.10
N PRO A 242 17.22 -12.17 -0.45
CA PRO A 242 18.00 -11.27 0.41
C PRO A 242 18.60 -10.07 -0.33
N ASP A 243 18.77 -10.16 -1.66
CA ASP A 243 19.29 -9.08 -2.51
C ASP A 243 18.24 -7.99 -2.81
N ALA A 244 17.05 -8.08 -2.23
CA ALA A 244 15.99 -7.08 -2.37
C ALA A 244 16.49 -5.68 -1.97
N ARG A 245 16.09 -4.67 -2.73
CA ARG A 245 16.53 -3.27 -2.55
C ARG A 245 15.34 -2.34 -2.45
N THR A 246 15.49 -1.26 -1.68
CA THR A 246 14.45 -0.23 -1.58
C THR A 246 14.30 0.53 -2.90
N ILE A 247 13.07 0.65 -3.38
CA ILE A 247 12.70 1.44 -4.54
C ILE A 247 12.61 2.89 -4.11
N ARG A 248 13.49 3.76 -4.64
CA ARG A 248 13.53 5.18 -4.25
C ARG A 248 12.34 5.98 -4.76
N ARG A 249 11.87 5.69 -5.96
CA ARG A 249 10.76 6.40 -6.62
C ARG A 249 9.92 5.41 -7.39
N ILE A 250 8.61 5.55 -7.27
CA ILE A 250 7.63 4.69 -7.94
C ILE A 250 6.40 5.53 -8.29
N SER A 251 5.67 5.16 -9.34
CA SER A 251 4.39 5.80 -9.64
C SER A 251 3.27 5.26 -8.74
N PHE A 252 2.15 6.00 -8.66
CA PHE A 252 0.96 5.51 -7.97
C PHE A 252 0.42 4.23 -8.60
N ASN A 253 0.45 4.13 -9.94
CA ASN A 253 -0.01 2.94 -10.64
C ASN A 253 0.85 1.72 -10.32
N GLU A 254 2.19 1.85 -10.40
CA GLU A 254 3.11 0.78 -10.03
C GLU A 254 2.95 0.36 -8.56
N ALA A 255 2.77 1.34 -7.66
CA ALA A 255 2.57 1.08 -6.23
C ALA A 255 1.24 0.34 -5.96
N ALA A 256 0.17 0.68 -6.71
CA ALA A 256 -1.12 0.02 -6.62
C ALA A 256 -1.05 -1.45 -7.07
N GLU A 257 -0.37 -1.74 -8.17
CA GLU A 257 -0.15 -3.10 -8.66
C GLU A 257 0.63 -3.96 -7.65
N LEU A 258 1.72 -3.40 -7.10
CA LEU A 258 2.50 -4.09 -6.07
C LEU A 258 1.67 -4.42 -4.84
N ALA A 259 0.83 -3.49 -4.40
CA ALA A 259 -0.01 -3.66 -3.23
C ALA A 259 -1.13 -4.71 -3.47
N TYR A 260 -1.68 -4.77 -4.68
CA TYR A 260 -2.69 -5.76 -5.07
C TYR A 260 -2.13 -7.19 -5.07
N PHE A 261 -0.92 -7.37 -5.61
CA PHE A 261 -0.27 -8.67 -5.76
C PHE A 261 0.66 -9.06 -4.59
N GLY A 262 0.49 -8.49 -3.40
CA GLY A 262 1.11 -9.03 -2.18
C GLY A 262 2.08 -8.14 -1.43
N ALA A 263 2.48 -6.98 -1.93
CA ALA A 263 3.26 -6.02 -1.18
C ALA A 263 2.38 -5.31 -0.14
N LYS A 264 2.31 -5.85 1.08
CA LYS A 264 1.42 -5.39 2.17
C LYS A 264 1.80 -4.02 2.78
N VAL A 265 2.43 -3.14 2.02
CA VAL A 265 2.92 -1.85 2.54
C VAL A 265 1.83 -0.78 2.54
N LEU A 266 0.97 -0.76 1.50
CA LEU A 266 -0.11 0.21 1.32
C LEU A 266 -1.30 -0.48 0.65
N HIS A 267 -2.52 0.01 0.89
CA HIS A 267 -3.69 -0.44 0.13
C HIS A 267 -4.01 0.60 -0.97
N PRO A 268 -4.17 0.21 -2.25
CA PRO A 268 -4.32 1.15 -3.37
C PRO A 268 -5.44 2.17 -3.18
N ALA A 269 -6.62 1.70 -2.74
CA ALA A 269 -7.79 2.55 -2.53
C ALA A 269 -7.56 3.64 -1.47
N THR A 270 -6.62 3.45 -0.53
CA THR A 270 -6.35 4.43 0.52
C THR A 270 -5.54 5.63 0.02
N LEU A 271 -4.95 5.55 -1.16
CA LEU A 271 -4.18 6.63 -1.76
C LEU A 271 -4.99 7.50 -2.73
N LEU A 272 -6.23 7.13 -3.06
CA LEU A 272 -7.04 7.86 -4.04
C LEU A 272 -7.12 9.38 -3.80
N PRO A 273 -7.38 9.88 -2.56
CA PRO A 273 -7.43 11.33 -2.35
C PRO A 273 -6.08 12.02 -2.62
N ALA A 274 -4.97 11.33 -2.34
CA ALA A 274 -3.63 11.86 -2.63
C ALA A 274 -3.34 11.85 -4.14
N ILE A 275 -3.81 10.83 -4.87
CA ILE A 275 -3.68 10.71 -6.32
C ILE A 275 -4.45 11.85 -7.00
N GLU A 276 -5.72 12.07 -6.65
CA GLU A 276 -6.58 13.10 -7.21
C GLU A 276 -6.02 14.51 -7.02
N LYS A 277 -5.41 14.77 -5.87
CA LYS A 277 -4.76 16.04 -5.53
C LYS A 277 -3.28 16.09 -5.95
N ASN A 278 -2.75 15.04 -6.55
CA ASN A 278 -1.34 14.92 -6.94
C ASN A 278 -0.36 15.18 -5.76
N ILE A 279 -0.73 14.74 -4.55
CA ILE A 279 0.08 14.89 -3.35
C ILE A 279 1.08 13.74 -3.27
N PRO A 280 2.39 14.00 -3.23
CA PRO A 280 3.40 12.95 -3.10
C PRO A 280 3.28 12.23 -1.75
N VAL A 281 3.36 10.89 -1.80
CA VAL A 281 3.35 10.02 -0.62
C VAL A 281 4.73 9.42 -0.40
N TYR A 282 5.20 9.43 0.83
CA TYR A 282 6.47 8.83 1.23
C TYR A 282 6.22 7.66 2.17
N VAL A 283 6.86 6.53 1.91
CA VAL A 283 6.90 5.38 2.83
C VAL A 283 8.25 5.37 3.50
N LEU A 284 8.27 5.52 4.81
CA LEU A 284 9.47 5.77 5.62
C LEU A 284 9.55 4.79 6.80
N ASN A 285 10.77 4.45 7.22
CA ASN A 285 10.98 3.56 8.36
C ASN A 285 11.08 4.35 9.67
N SER A 286 10.14 4.10 10.60
CA SER A 286 10.13 4.72 11.92
C SER A 286 11.25 4.24 12.86
N ARG A 287 11.88 3.10 12.53
CA ARG A 287 13.02 2.53 13.28
C ARG A 287 14.38 2.94 12.68
N ASN A 288 14.39 3.45 11.43
CA ASN A 288 15.61 3.85 10.72
C ASN A 288 15.43 5.21 10.03
N LEU A 289 15.67 6.28 10.79
CA LEU A 289 15.57 7.66 10.31
C LEU A 289 16.56 8.03 9.21
N LYS A 290 17.61 7.23 9.00
CA LYS A 290 18.58 7.43 7.91
C LYS A 290 18.09 6.88 6.58
N SER A 291 17.08 6.01 6.60
CA SER A 291 16.46 5.50 5.38
C SER A 291 15.74 6.62 4.64
N GLN A 292 15.98 6.70 3.32
CA GLN A 292 15.28 7.66 2.48
C GLN A 292 13.89 7.18 2.04
N GLY A 293 13.57 5.91 2.31
CA GLY A 293 12.31 5.30 1.98
C GLY A 293 11.97 5.30 0.49
N THR A 294 10.67 5.26 0.20
CA THR A 294 10.11 5.30 -1.15
C THR A 294 9.24 6.53 -1.31
N ARG A 295 9.45 7.28 -2.39
CA ARG A 295 8.58 8.38 -2.82
C ARG A 295 7.64 7.88 -3.91
N ILE A 296 6.34 8.06 -3.72
CA ILE A 296 5.27 7.69 -4.65
C ILE A 296 4.68 8.98 -5.22
N THR A 297 4.58 9.07 -6.55
CA THR A 297 4.08 10.27 -7.28
C THR A 297 3.28 9.84 -8.50
N ALA A 298 2.58 10.76 -9.16
CA ALA A 298 1.82 10.46 -10.39
C ALA A 298 2.72 9.85 -11.48
N HIS A 299 3.94 10.36 -11.61
CA HIS A 299 4.91 9.86 -12.58
C HIS A 299 6.25 9.56 -11.88
N ALA A 300 6.74 8.34 -12.03
CA ALA A 300 8.11 8.01 -11.64
C ALA A 300 9.08 8.27 -12.81
N PRO A 301 10.28 8.82 -12.56
CA PRO A 301 11.28 8.91 -13.62
C PRO A 301 11.64 7.51 -14.11
N ARG A 302 11.92 7.37 -15.40
CA ARG A 302 12.39 6.10 -15.98
C ARG A 302 13.54 5.54 -15.16
N GLY A 303 13.39 4.28 -14.71
CA GLY A 303 14.41 3.61 -13.92
C GLY A 303 15.55 3.06 -14.77
N ARG A 304 16.62 2.63 -14.08
CA ARG A 304 17.72 1.89 -14.71
C ARG A 304 17.26 0.50 -15.20
N HIS A 305 16.24 -0.06 -14.53
CA HIS A 305 15.66 -1.37 -14.79
C HIS A 305 14.28 -1.24 -15.42
N ILE A 306 13.90 -2.18 -16.28
CA ILE A 306 12.60 -2.23 -16.95
C ILE A 306 11.48 -2.43 -15.93
N PHE A 307 11.70 -3.35 -14.99
CA PHE A 307 10.77 -3.59 -13.87
C PHE A 307 11.18 -2.78 -12.64
N ARG A 308 10.19 -2.43 -11.82
CA ARG A 308 10.37 -1.80 -10.50
C ARG A 308 10.47 -2.83 -9.41
N ALA A 309 9.62 -3.84 -9.48
CA ALA A 309 9.57 -4.89 -8.48
C ALA A 309 9.00 -6.19 -9.03
N ILE A 310 9.26 -7.24 -8.26
CA ILE A 310 8.69 -8.58 -8.40
C ILE A 310 7.94 -8.88 -7.10
N THR A 311 6.67 -9.24 -7.18
CA THR A 311 5.88 -9.62 -6.02
C THR A 311 5.27 -11.00 -6.21
N ALA A 312 4.92 -11.66 -5.11
CA ALA A 312 4.24 -12.94 -5.13
C ALA A 312 3.08 -12.97 -4.13
N LYS A 313 1.92 -13.44 -4.58
CA LYS A 313 0.73 -13.69 -3.75
C LYS A 313 0.56 -15.19 -3.60
N MET A 314 0.75 -15.69 -2.40
CA MET A 314 0.66 -17.11 -2.04
C MET A 314 -0.75 -17.48 -1.55
N GLY A 315 -1.03 -18.77 -1.40
CA GLY A 315 -2.32 -19.28 -0.90
C GLY A 315 -3.43 -19.09 -1.92
N ILE A 316 -3.15 -19.37 -3.19
CA ILE A 316 -4.05 -19.20 -4.33
C ILE A 316 -4.53 -20.56 -4.82
N SER A 317 -5.82 -20.65 -5.15
CA SER A 317 -6.40 -21.74 -5.93
C SER A 317 -6.56 -21.30 -7.38
N LEU A 318 -6.13 -22.11 -8.31
CA LEU A 318 -6.37 -21.97 -9.76
C LEU A 318 -7.55 -22.86 -10.13
N VAL A 319 -8.64 -22.23 -10.53
CA VAL A 319 -9.85 -22.93 -10.98
C VAL A 319 -9.93 -22.83 -12.51
N ASN A 320 -10.07 -23.96 -13.16
CA ASN A 320 -10.26 -24.05 -14.60
C ASN A 320 -11.66 -24.62 -14.88
N VAL A 321 -12.44 -23.91 -15.67
CA VAL A 321 -13.82 -24.19 -16.03
C VAL A 321 -13.88 -24.36 -17.53
N VAL A 322 -14.23 -25.57 -18.01
CA VAL A 322 -14.29 -25.94 -19.42
C VAL A 322 -15.74 -26.13 -19.81
N ALA A 323 -16.21 -25.42 -20.84
CA ALA A 323 -17.58 -25.52 -21.28
C ALA A 323 -17.93 -26.95 -21.74
N SER A 324 -18.96 -27.53 -21.15
CA SER A 324 -19.49 -28.82 -21.59
C SER A 324 -20.05 -28.74 -23.02
N ARG A 325 -19.92 -29.82 -23.81
CA ARG A 325 -20.38 -29.85 -25.20
C ARG A 325 -21.88 -29.51 -25.29
N GLY A 326 -22.17 -28.34 -25.89
CA GLY A 326 -23.55 -27.88 -26.11
C GLY A 326 -23.90 -26.50 -25.59
N LEU A 327 -23.06 -25.86 -24.75
CA LEU A 327 -23.26 -24.47 -24.34
C LEU A 327 -22.65 -23.53 -25.39
N MET A 328 -23.47 -22.56 -25.85
CA MET A 328 -22.94 -21.48 -26.68
C MET A 328 -22.00 -20.60 -25.85
N VAL A 329 -20.81 -20.29 -26.37
CA VAL A 329 -19.73 -19.55 -25.71
C VAL A 329 -20.19 -18.25 -25.01
N HIS A 330 -21.15 -17.55 -25.61
CA HIS A 330 -21.68 -16.29 -25.04
C HIS A 330 -22.42 -16.48 -23.71
N ASN A 331 -23.14 -17.58 -23.54
CA ASN A 331 -23.84 -17.86 -22.29
C ASN A 331 -22.92 -18.45 -21.21
N PHE A 332 -21.90 -19.19 -21.64
CA PHE A 332 -20.94 -19.82 -20.72
C PHE A 332 -20.23 -18.80 -19.81
N LEU A 333 -19.56 -17.80 -20.39
CA LEU A 333 -18.85 -16.78 -19.62
C LEU A 333 -19.78 -16.01 -18.68
N ARG A 334 -20.98 -15.65 -19.19
CA ARG A 334 -22.01 -14.99 -18.38
C ARG A 334 -22.39 -15.85 -17.18
N SER A 335 -22.69 -17.13 -17.38
CA SER A 335 -23.10 -18.04 -16.30
C SER A 335 -21.98 -18.19 -15.25
N VAL A 336 -20.71 -18.30 -15.67
CA VAL A 336 -19.59 -18.38 -14.73
C VAL A 336 -19.47 -17.10 -13.89
N PHE A 337 -19.54 -15.90 -14.50
CA PHE A 337 -19.46 -14.64 -13.74
C PHE A 337 -20.69 -14.41 -12.85
N GLU A 338 -21.89 -14.78 -13.29
CA GLU A 338 -23.09 -14.71 -12.45
C GLU A 338 -22.98 -15.63 -11.22
N THR A 339 -22.44 -16.84 -11.40
CA THR A 339 -22.18 -17.75 -10.28
C THR A 339 -21.14 -17.18 -9.30
N LEU A 340 -20.04 -16.59 -9.81
CA LEU A 340 -19.04 -15.93 -8.99
C LEU A 340 -19.64 -14.76 -8.19
N ASP A 341 -20.48 -13.94 -8.82
CA ASP A 341 -21.14 -12.78 -8.17
C ASP A 341 -22.13 -13.23 -7.09
N GLN A 342 -22.94 -14.27 -7.34
CA GLN A 342 -23.89 -14.84 -6.37
C GLN A 342 -23.19 -15.30 -5.09
N HIS A 343 -21.96 -15.85 -5.21
CA HIS A 343 -21.14 -16.25 -4.09
C HIS A 343 -20.28 -15.10 -3.49
N GLY A 344 -20.32 -13.90 -4.09
CA GLY A 344 -19.51 -12.76 -3.65
C GLY A 344 -18.00 -13.04 -3.72
N CYS A 345 -17.57 -13.86 -4.68
CA CYS A 345 -16.20 -14.34 -4.80
C CYS A 345 -15.38 -13.46 -5.75
N PRO A 346 -14.45 -12.62 -5.23
CA PRO A 346 -13.56 -11.84 -6.08
C PRO A 346 -12.50 -12.73 -6.72
N VAL A 347 -12.23 -12.52 -8.00
CA VAL A 347 -11.15 -13.18 -8.74
C VAL A 347 -9.93 -12.27 -8.86
N ASP A 348 -8.71 -12.85 -8.82
CA ASP A 348 -7.46 -12.09 -8.94
C ASP A 348 -7.00 -11.97 -10.41
N LEU A 349 -6.87 -13.10 -11.09
CA LEU A 349 -6.50 -13.18 -12.50
C LEU A 349 -7.51 -14.02 -13.26
N VAL A 350 -7.73 -13.67 -14.52
CA VAL A 350 -8.60 -14.41 -15.44
C VAL A 350 -7.88 -14.61 -16.76
N ALA A 351 -7.93 -15.82 -17.30
CA ALA A 351 -7.55 -16.14 -18.66
C ALA A 351 -8.71 -16.85 -19.36
N ILE A 352 -9.05 -16.42 -20.55
CA ILE A 352 -10.22 -16.91 -21.29
C ILE A 352 -9.76 -17.43 -22.64
N SER A 353 -10.28 -18.61 -23.01
CA SER A 353 -10.23 -19.14 -24.37
C SER A 353 -11.66 -19.27 -24.93
N GLU A 354 -11.82 -19.78 -26.15
CA GLU A 354 -13.12 -19.99 -26.76
C GLU A 354 -14.02 -20.93 -25.95
N VAL A 355 -13.43 -21.92 -25.28
CA VAL A 355 -14.17 -23.02 -24.62
C VAL A 355 -13.82 -23.16 -23.13
N SER A 356 -12.98 -22.33 -22.59
CA SER A 356 -12.55 -22.42 -21.18
C SER A 356 -12.27 -21.08 -20.56
N MET A 357 -12.45 -21.02 -19.26
CA MET A 357 -12.05 -19.89 -18.42
C MET A 357 -11.23 -20.43 -17.25
N SER A 358 -10.02 -19.91 -17.09
CA SER A 358 -9.22 -20.14 -15.90
C SER A 358 -9.20 -18.88 -15.05
N PHE A 359 -9.40 -19.01 -13.74
CA PHE A 359 -9.32 -17.89 -12.82
C PHE A 359 -8.63 -18.27 -11.53
N THR A 360 -8.10 -17.26 -10.84
CA THR A 360 -7.43 -17.43 -9.55
C THR A 360 -8.16 -16.70 -8.46
N MET A 361 -8.14 -17.25 -7.25
CA MET A 361 -8.65 -16.61 -6.04
C MET A 361 -7.93 -17.12 -4.79
N GLU A 362 -8.04 -16.39 -3.69
CA GLU A 362 -7.47 -16.84 -2.41
C GLU A 362 -8.13 -18.14 -1.95
N SER A 363 -7.37 -19.20 -1.70
CA SER A 363 -7.87 -20.53 -1.30
C SER A 363 -8.80 -20.46 -0.08
N LYS A 364 -8.51 -19.58 0.86
CA LYS A 364 -9.33 -19.36 2.07
C LYS A 364 -10.73 -18.79 1.79
N ARG A 365 -10.92 -18.22 0.60
CA ARG A 365 -12.17 -17.60 0.17
C ARG A 365 -12.91 -18.42 -0.88
N LEU A 366 -12.41 -19.60 -1.23
CA LEU A 366 -13.02 -20.51 -2.17
C LEU A 366 -14.06 -21.39 -1.45
N PRO A 367 -15.39 -21.11 -1.58
CA PRO A 367 -16.40 -21.96 -0.96
C PRO A 367 -16.60 -23.22 -1.80
N GLN A 368 -16.78 -24.35 -1.16
CA GLN A 368 -17.09 -25.62 -1.83
C GLN A 368 -18.42 -25.53 -2.62
N THR A 369 -19.36 -24.72 -2.14
CA THR A 369 -20.63 -24.47 -2.83
C THR A 369 -20.44 -23.79 -4.19
N LEU A 370 -19.44 -22.89 -4.33
CA LEU A 370 -19.11 -22.28 -5.62
C LEU A 370 -18.66 -23.34 -6.64
N LEU A 371 -17.76 -24.26 -6.24
CA LEU A 371 -17.28 -25.33 -7.13
C LEU A 371 -18.45 -26.24 -7.56
N ALA A 372 -19.30 -26.65 -6.62
CA ALA A 372 -20.48 -27.47 -6.92
C ALA A 372 -21.47 -26.78 -7.87
N ASP A 373 -21.66 -25.47 -7.76
CA ASP A 373 -22.55 -24.73 -8.66
C ASP A 373 -21.91 -24.54 -10.05
N LEU A 374 -20.60 -24.37 -10.14
CA LEU A 374 -19.87 -24.33 -11.41
C LEU A 374 -19.88 -25.70 -12.10
N GLU A 375 -19.78 -26.82 -11.36
CA GLU A 375 -19.83 -28.20 -11.88
C GLU A 375 -21.20 -28.53 -12.52
N ARG A 376 -22.26 -27.80 -12.17
CA ARG A 376 -23.58 -27.96 -12.84
C ARG A 376 -23.63 -27.41 -14.25
N ILE A 377 -22.74 -26.51 -14.60
CA ILE A 377 -22.72 -25.78 -15.87
C ILE A 377 -21.51 -26.10 -16.74
N ALA A 378 -20.47 -26.70 -16.19
CA ALA A 378 -19.20 -26.92 -16.88
C ALA A 378 -18.37 -28.03 -16.21
N ASP A 379 -17.31 -28.48 -16.88
CA ASP A 379 -16.29 -29.34 -16.27
C ASP A 379 -15.31 -28.45 -15.47
N VAL A 380 -15.18 -28.70 -14.17
CA VAL A 380 -14.38 -27.90 -13.26
C VAL A 380 -13.19 -28.65 -12.73
N THR A 381 -12.02 -28.05 -12.76
CA THR A 381 -10.82 -28.54 -12.06
C THR A 381 -10.27 -27.44 -11.17
N CYS A 382 -9.81 -27.80 -9.97
CA CYS A 382 -9.22 -26.88 -9.01
C CYS A 382 -7.86 -27.37 -8.59
N GLU A 383 -6.85 -26.50 -8.69
CA GLU A 383 -5.49 -26.74 -8.21
C GLU A 383 -5.17 -25.77 -7.06
N ASP A 384 -5.01 -26.30 -5.87
CA ASP A 384 -4.57 -25.53 -4.70
C ASP A 384 -3.05 -25.37 -4.64
N GLU A 385 -2.54 -24.70 -3.60
CA GLU A 385 -1.11 -24.45 -3.41
C GLU A 385 -0.45 -23.77 -4.61
N GLN A 386 -1.17 -22.83 -5.22
CA GLN A 386 -0.65 -22.00 -6.29
C GLN A 386 -0.27 -20.62 -5.77
N ALA A 387 0.55 -19.91 -6.53
CA ALA A 387 0.93 -18.54 -6.27
C ALA A 387 0.91 -17.72 -7.57
N ILE A 388 0.52 -16.45 -7.45
CA ILE A 388 0.66 -15.47 -8.52
C ILE A 388 2.00 -14.78 -8.34
N VAL A 389 2.84 -14.80 -9.37
CA VAL A 389 4.05 -13.96 -9.46
C VAL A 389 3.76 -12.83 -10.43
N CYS A 390 4.07 -11.60 -10.00
CA CYS A 390 3.79 -10.39 -10.77
C CYS A 390 5.06 -9.52 -10.86
N LEU A 391 5.46 -9.16 -12.07
CA LEU A 391 6.53 -8.21 -12.35
C LEU A 391 5.91 -6.88 -12.74
N VAL A 392 6.23 -5.81 -12.03
CA VAL A 392 5.62 -4.48 -12.19
C VAL A 392 6.62 -3.47 -12.71
N GLY A 393 6.21 -2.65 -13.69
CA GLY A 393 6.99 -1.54 -14.23
C GLY A 393 6.27 -0.84 -15.39
N GLU A 394 6.18 0.49 -15.37
CA GLU A 394 5.58 1.27 -16.47
C GLU A 394 6.36 1.22 -17.79
N ASP A 395 7.64 0.85 -17.72
CA ASP A 395 8.53 0.82 -18.89
C ASP A 395 8.41 -0.45 -19.76
N ILE A 396 7.45 -1.34 -19.47
CA ILE A 396 7.25 -2.59 -20.23
C ILE A 396 6.37 -2.42 -21.47
N HIS A 397 5.53 -1.38 -21.48
CA HIS A 397 4.58 -1.14 -22.56
C HIS A 397 5.29 -0.93 -23.92
N GLY A 398 4.86 -1.67 -24.92
CA GLY A 398 5.34 -1.54 -26.29
C GLY A 398 6.81 -1.95 -26.52
N LYS A 399 7.45 -2.63 -25.57
CA LYS A 399 8.82 -3.13 -25.74
C LYS A 399 8.84 -4.60 -26.16
N PRO A 400 9.32 -4.94 -27.37
CA PRO A 400 9.43 -6.32 -27.81
C PRO A 400 10.38 -7.14 -26.93
N GLY A 401 10.08 -8.42 -26.75
CA GLY A 401 10.97 -9.38 -26.11
C GLY A 401 10.95 -9.42 -24.58
N ILE A 402 10.18 -8.54 -23.90
CA ILE A 402 10.11 -8.53 -22.43
C ILE A 402 9.51 -9.83 -21.90
N ALA A 403 8.36 -10.27 -22.43
CA ALA A 403 7.75 -11.53 -22.03
C ALA A 403 8.68 -12.72 -22.27
N ALA A 404 9.36 -12.77 -23.41
CA ALA A 404 10.36 -13.80 -23.69
C ALA A 404 11.48 -13.82 -22.63
N SER A 405 11.99 -12.64 -22.24
CA SER A 405 13.03 -12.53 -21.21
C SER A 405 12.54 -13.02 -19.83
N VAL A 406 11.30 -12.68 -19.45
CA VAL A 406 10.67 -13.15 -18.19
C VAL A 406 10.57 -14.67 -18.18
N PHE A 407 9.95 -15.26 -19.20
CA PHE A 407 9.72 -16.71 -19.22
C PHE A 407 10.99 -17.51 -19.48
N THR A 408 12.00 -16.95 -20.15
CA THR A 408 13.34 -17.56 -20.22
C THR A 408 13.98 -17.63 -18.83
N ALA A 409 13.89 -16.57 -18.03
CA ALA A 409 14.41 -16.59 -16.66
C ALA A 409 13.66 -17.58 -15.76
N VAL A 410 12.32 -17.70 -15.91
CA VAL A 410 11.52 -18.70 -15.20
C VAL A 410 11.90 -20.13 -15.61
N ALA A 411 12.08 -20.38 -16.90
CA ALA A 411 12.52 -21.68 -17.42
C ALA A 411 13.91 -22.06 -16.92
N GLN A 412 14.85 -21.10 -16.85
CA GLN A 412 16.19 -21.32 -16.26
C GLN A 412 16.14 -21.70 -14.77
N ALA A 413 15.07 -21.32 -14.07
CA ALA A 413 14.82 -21.76 -12.70
C ALA A 413 14.14 -23.14 -12.63
N ASP A 414 13.90 -23.82 -13.73
CA ASP A 414 13.16 -25.10 -13.81
C ASP A 414 11.78 -24.99 -13.15
N VAL A 415 11.03 -23.93 -13.46
CA VAL A 415 9.70 -23.64 -12.92
C VAL A 415 8.66 -23.73 -14.04
N ASN A 416 7.61 -24.51 -13.80
CA ASN A 416 6.50 -24.65 -14.74
C ASN A 416 5.44 -23.54 -14.51
N VAL A 417 5.05 -22.86 -15.58
CA VAL A 417 4.00 -21.83 -15.56
C VAL A 417 2.65 -22.46 -15.89
N ARG A 418 1.66 -22.25 -15.01
CA ARG A 418 0.30 -22.80 -15.14
C ARG A 418 -0.64 -21.90 -15.94
N MET A 419 -0.52 -20.59 -15.71
CA MET A 419 -1.37 -19.57 -16.33
C MET A 419 -0.55 -18.29 -16.52
N ILE A 420 -0.81 -17.56 -17.59
CA ILE A 420 -0.21 -16.25 -17.88
C ILE A 420 -1.32 -15.24 -18.07
N SER A 421 -1.18 -14.07 -17.48
CA SER A 421 -2.08 -12.93 -17.65
C SER A 421 -1.27 -11.66 -17.87
N GLN A 422 -1.54 -11.00 -18.98
CA GLN A 422 -0.95 -9.70 -19.31
C GLN A 422 -2.04 -8.84 -19.96
N GLY A 423 -2.37 -7.70 -19.34
CA GLY A 423 -3.38 -6.78 -19.83
C GLY A 423 -2.82 -5.81 -20.88
N ALA A 424 -3.67 -5.16 -21.65
CA ALA A 424 -3.29 -4.19 -22.69
C ALA A 424 -2.80 -2.84 -22.12
N SER A 425 -3.20 -2.49 -20.90
CA SER A 425 -2.75 -1.28 -20.18
C SER A 425 -1.36 -1.37 -19.56
N GLU A 426 -0.84 -2.50 -19.53
CA GLU A 426 0.47 -3.12 -19.23
C GLU A 426 1.47 -2.32 -18.44
N ILE A 427 1.30 -2.38 -17.13
CA ILE A 427 2.36 -2.05 -16.19
C ILE A 427 2.81 -3.30 -15.41
N ASN A 428 2.26 -4.48 -15.75
CA ASN A 428 2.60 -5.75 -15.12
C ASN A 428 2.62 -6.92 -16.11
N ILE A 429 3.35 -7.96 -15.75
CA ILE A 429 3.27 -9.31 -16.30
C ILE A 429 3.04 -10.24 -15.12
N SER A 430 1.91 -10.95 -15.13
CA SER A 430 1.50 -11.85 -14.05
C SER A 430 1.39 -13.28 -14.57
N PHE A 431 1.81 -14.24 -13.76
CA PHE A 431 1.68 -15.66 -14.07
C PHE A 431 1.53 -16.49 -12.81
N VAL A 432 0.97 -17.68 -12.96
CA VAL A 432 0.70 -18.63 -11.88
C VAL A 432 1.71 -19.76 -11.92
N ILE A 433 2.26 -20.09 -10.75
CA ILE A 433 3.17 -21.22 -10.52
C ILE A 433 2.78 -21.96 -9.24
N LYS A 434 3.35 -23.12 -8.97
CA LYS A 434 3.23 -23.76 -7.65
C LYS A 434 3.84 -22.88 -6.57
N GLU A 435 3.20 -22.82 -5.41
CA GLU A 435 3.69 -22.02 -4.29
C GLU A 435 5.09 -22.42 -3.84
N SER A 436 5.42 -23.72 -3.87
CA SER A 436 6.75 -24.26 -3.55
C SER A 436 7.87 -23.72 -4.45
N ASP A 437 7.55 -23.29 -5.67
CA ASP A 437 8.52 -22.81 -6.65
C ASP A 437 8.79 -21.30 -6.53
N VAL A 438 7.97 -20.56 -5.77
CA VAL A 438 8.06 -19.10 -5.64
C VAL A 438 9.46 -18.62 -5.25
N PRO A 439 10.13 -19.17 -4.21
CA PRO A 439 11.44 -18.67 -3.81
C PRO A 439 12.48 -18.82 -4.93
N ARG A 440 12.42 -19.90 -5.70
CA ARG A 440 13.33 -20.19 -6.81
C ARG A 440 13.10 -19.26 -7.99
N ALA A 441 11.83 -19.11 -8.38
CA ALA A 441 11.41 -18.22 -9.48
C ALA A 441 11.77 -16.75 -9.16
N VAL A 442 11.41 -16.27 -7.96
CA VAL A 442 11.64 -14.87 -7.55
C VAL A 442 13.13 -14.54 -7.50
N ARG A 443 13.98 -15.43 -6.96
CA ARG A 443 15.44 -15.21 -6.93
C ARG A 443 16.03 -15.12 -8.33
N GLN A 444 15.66 -16.04 -9.23
CA GLN A 444 16.15 -16.05 -10.60
C GLN A 444 15.71 -14.80 -11.37
N LEU A 445 14.44 -14.42 -11.26
CA LEU A 445 13.91 -13.20 -11.88
C LEU A 445 14.61 -11.96 -11.31
N HIS A 446 14.80 -11.91 -9.99
CA HIS A 446 15.48 -10.78 -9.35
C HIS A 446 16.94 -10.66 -9.80
N ALA A 447 17.68 -11.76 -9.86
CA ALA A 447 19.06 -11.78 -10.36
C ALA A 447 19.14 -11.33 -11.83
N HIS A 448 18.17 -11.73 -12.66
CA HIS A 448 18.11 -11.38 -14.08
C HIS A 448 17.79 -9.89 -14.31
N PHE A 449 16.77 -9.35 -13.62
CA PHE A 449 16.28 -7.98 -13.87
C PHE A 449 16.89 -6.91 -12.97
N PHE A 450 17.46 -7.30 -11.82
CA PHE A 450 18.09 -6.39 -10.85
C PHE A 450 19.55 -6.81 -10.55
N PRO A 451 20.42 -6.95 -11.56
CA PRO A 451 21.79 -7.38 -11.32
C PRO A 451 22.49 -6.43 -10.35
N THR A 452 23.24 -6.99 -9.42
CA THR A 452 24.12 -6.21 -8.57
C THR A 452 25.23 -5.65 -9.46
N PRO A 453 25.54 -4.34 -9.42
CA PRO A 453 26.71 -3.82 -10.10
C PRO A 453 27.91 -4.64 -9.62
N ALA A 454 28.60 -5.30 -10.53
CA ALA A 454 29.85 -5.95 -10.19
C ALA A 454 30.72 -4.94 -9.44
N ALA A 455 31.22 -5.33 -8.26
CA ALA A 455 32.14 -4.50 -7.50
C ALA A 455 33.25 -4.05 -8.48
N ALA A 456 33.39 -2.73 -8.64
CA ALA A 456 34.42 -2.19 -9.50
C ALA A 456 35.73 -2.83 -9.07
N PRO A 457 36.53 -3.41 -9.99
CA PRO A 457 37.76 -4.06 -9.61
C PRO A 457 38.59 -3.04 -8.84
N HIS A 458 38.98 -3.38 -7.64
CA HIS A 458 39.94 -2.61 -6.85
C HIS A 458 41.10 -2.29 -7.77
N LYS A 459 41.30 -1.02 -8.11
CA LYS A 459 42.50 -0.54 -8.75
C LYS A 459 43.64 -0.86 -7.79
N THR A 460 44.26 -2.02 -7.98
CA THR A 460 45.54 -2.29 -7.36
C THR A 460 46.53 -1.26 -7.90
N ASN A 461 46.89 -0.31 -7.05
CA ASN A 461 48.00 0.60 -7.28
C ASN A 461 49.27 -0.25 -7.45
N ARG A 462 49.55 -0.64 -8.67
CA ARG A 462 50.87 -1.18 -9.04
C ARG A 462 51.80 0.01 -9.22
N ALA A 463 52.41 0.40 -8.11
CA ALA A 463 53.59 1.25 -8.14
C ALA A 463 54.68 0.54 -8.96
N THR A 464 54.87 0.94 -10.19
CA THR A 464 56.09 0.65 -10.95
C THR A 464 57.05 1.78 -10.80
N ARG A 465 58.03 1.47 -10.03
CA ARG A 465 59.26 2.22 -9.77
C ARG A 465 60.06 2.34 -11.09
N THR A 466 60.33 3.58 -11.46
CA THR A 466 61.47 4.13 -12.18
C THR A 466 62.47 3.19 -12.86
N ALA A 467 62.63 3.39 -14.15
CA ALA A 467 63.96 3.37 -14.75
C ALA A 467 64.04 4.47 -15.83
N ARG A 468 64.76 5.53 -15.49
CA ARG A 468 65.34 6.51 -16.40
C ARG A 468 66.25 5.78 -17.37
N ARG A 469 66.19 6.07 -18.68
CA ARG A 469 67.39 6.24 -19.53
C ARG A 469 67.04 7.01 -20.81
N ASP A 470 67.79 8.06 -20.96
CA ASP A 470 67.95 8.93 -22.10
C ASP A 470 68.08 8.22 -23.45
N ARG A 471 67.51 8.78 -24.50
CA ARG A 471 68.22 9.12 -25.71
C ARG A 471 67.44 10.03 -26.64
N LYS A 472 68.09 11.03 -26.98
CA LYS A 472 68.01 12.21 -27.81
C LYS A 472 67.87 11.89 -29.31
N ALA A 473 67.17 12.81 -30.02
CA ALA A 473 67.35 13.26 -31.40
C ALA A 473 66.85 12.31 -32.50
N THR A 474 66.18 12.70 -33.51
CA THR A 474 66.34 13.75 -34.51
C THR A 474 65.21 13.73 -35.53
N ARG A 475 64.76 14.91 -35.86
CA ARG A 475 64.52 15.55 -37.14
C ARG A 475 63.52 15.00 -38.18
N LYS A 476 62.66 15.92 -38.53
CA LYS A 476 62.28 16.47 -39.87
C LYS A 476 61.31 15.59 -40.68
N ALA A 477 60.25 16.10 -41.15
CA ALA A 477 59.76 17.27 -41.89
C ALA A 477 59.08 16.78 -43.18
N ASN A 478 58.14 17.57 -43.60
CA ASN A 478 57.52 17.59 -44.94
C ASN A 478 56.28 16.69 -45.09
N GLY A 479 55.14 17.13 -45.51
CA GLY A 479 54.70 18.36 -46.21
C GLY A 479 53.36 18.06 -46.78
N SER A 480 52.47 18.99 -46.63
CA SER A 480 51.78 19.69 -47.69
C SER A 480 50.79 18.95 -48.60
N ALA A 481 49.66 19.53 -48.68
CA ALA A 481 48.72 19.82 -49.79
C ALA A 481 47.39 19.07 -49.63
N ALA A 482 46.31 19.65 -49.39
CA ALA A 482 45.51 20.74 -49.98
C ALA A 482 44.50 20.24 -51.05
N ILE A 483 43.32 20.86 -50.98
CA ILE A 483 42.35 21.02 -52.08
C ILE A 483 41.27 19.92 -52.13
N SER A 484 39.97 20.14 -52.21
CA SER A 484 39.02 21.23 -52.20
C SER A 484 37.64 20.68 -52.56
N ASN A 485 36.65 21.40 -52.14
CA ASN A 485 35.37 21.66 -52.86
C ASN A 485 34.32 20.58 -53.07
N GLY A 486 33.12 21.07 -52.71
CA GLY A 486 31.87 20.83 -53.39
C GLY A 486 30.68 20.85 -52.44
N ARG A 487 30.18 22.01 -52.06
CA ARG A 487 28.96 22.72 -52.39
C ARG A 487 27.75 21.83 -52.74
N SER A 488 26.75 22.00 -51.88
CA SER A 488 25.39 22.53 -52.04
C SER A 488 24.29 21.55 -52.47
N SER A 489 23.22 21.46 -51.69
CA SER A 489 21.99 22.15 -52.09
C SER A 489 20.92 22.07 -50.96
N LYS A 490 20.30 23.21 -50.76
CA LYS A 490 19.08 23.46 -50.04
C LYS A 490 17.90 22.80 -50.75
N ALA A 491 16.91 22.32 -50.01
CA ALA A 491 15.53 22.57 -50.32
C ALA A 491 14.69 22.43 -49.04
N ALA A 492 13.96 23.47 -48.78
CA ALA A 492 12.94 23.63 -47.74
C ALA A 492 11.68 22.84 -48.10
N PHE A 493 10.96 22.41 -47.09
CA PHE A 493 9.49 22.48 -47.10
C PHE A 493 8.97 22.72 -45.68
N GLU A 494 8.18 23.79 -45.61
CA GLU A 494 7.45 24.27 -44.44
C GLU A 494 6.17 23.49 -44.22
N SER A 495 5.77 23.51 -42.94
CA SER A 495 4.44 23.78 -42.36
C SER A 495 3.39 22.68 -42.23
N GLU A 496 2.67 22.87 -41.15
CA GLU A 496 1.39 22.31 -40.68
C GLU A 496 1.47 21.01 -39.91
N GLY A 497 0.95 20.89 -38.66
CA GLY A 497 -0.08 21.58 -37.93
C GLY A 497 -0.12 21.04 -36.47
N LYS A 498 -0.31 21.95 -35.56
CA LYS A 498 -0.68 21.68 -34.18
C LYS A 498 -2.10 21.10 -34.13
N GLN A 499 -2.29 20.00 -33.44
CA GLN A 499 -3.46 19.76 -32.55
C GLN A 499 -3.44 18.33 -32.01
N GLY A 500 -3.72 18.14 -30.70
CA GLY A 500 -4.22 16.89 -30.15
C GLY A 500 -3.34 16.15 -29.13
N LYS A 501 -3.06 16.75 -27.99
CA LYS A 501 -2.67 15.96 -26.78
C LYS A 501 -3.43 16.49 -25.56
N SER A 502 -4.69 16.06 -25.41
CA SER A 502 -5.41 16.21 -24.12
C SER A 502 -6.56 15.20 -23.96
N SER A 503 -6.35 13.92 -24.25
CA SER A 503 -7.43 12.94 -24.02
C SER A 503 -7.03 11.63 -23.31
N SER A 504 -5.77 11.46 -22.94
CA SER A 504 -5.35 10.17 -22.34
C SER A 504 -5.44 10.10 -20.81
N ALA A 505 -5.49 11.23 -20.12
CA ALA A 505 -5.58 11.26 -18.66
C ALA A 505 -7.01 11.03 -18.15
N ASP A 506 -8.00 11.60 -18.85
CA ASP A 506 -9.41 11.49 -18.46
C ASP A 506 -10.00 10.07 -18.66
N THR A 507 -9.55 9.38 -19.70
CA THR A 507 -9.99 8.00 -19.97
C THR A 507 -9.41 7.01 -18.94
N ARG A 508 -8.20 7.27 -18.42
CA ARG A 508 -7.53 6.39 -17.45
C ARG A 508 -8.07 6.56 -16.01
N LEU A 509 -8.50 7.77 -15.64
CA LEU A 509 -9.20 7.99 -14.36
C LEU A 509 -10.52 7.21 -14.32
N LYS A 510 -11.30 7.21 -15.40
CA LYS A 510 -12.57 6.47 -15.50
C LYS A 510 -12.37 4.95 -15.40
N THR A 511 -11.24 4.43 -15.87
CA THR A 511 -10.93 2.98 -15.79
C THR A 511 -10.56 2.57 -14.37
N LEU A 512 -9.85 3.42 -13.61
CA LEU A 512 -9.57 3.19 -12.19
C LEU A 512 -10.83 3.32 -11.32
N GLU A 513 -11.71 4.28 -11.61
CA GLU A 513 -13.00 4.40 -10.94
C GLU A 513 -13.89 3.16 -11.19
N HIS A 514 -13.89 2.60 -12.39
CA HIS A 514 -14.62 1.36 -12.69
C HIS A 514 -14.02 0.14 -11.99
N ALA A 515 -12.70 0.01 -11.92
CA ALA A 515 -12.04 -1.08 -11.20
C ALA A 515 -12.29 -1.00 -9.69
N VAL A 516 -12.33 0.20 -9.11
CA VAL A 516 -12.63 0.42 -7.69
C VAL A 516 -14.12 0.20 -7.40
N LYS A 517 -15.03 0.59 -8.32
CA LYS A 517 -16.48 0.31 -8.20
C LYS A 517 -16.76 -1.20 -8.29
N ALA A 518 -16.08 -1.91 -9.16
CA ALA A 518 -16.19 -3.38 -9.26
C ALA A 518 -15.66 -4.09 -7.99
N ALA A 519 -14.59 -3.58 -7.38
CA ALA A 519 -14.02 -4.13 -6.14
C ALA A 519 -14.82 -3.77 -4.88
N SER A 520 -15.71 -2.76 -4.92
CA SER A 520 -16.49 -2.29 -3.77
C SER A 520 -17.93 -2.81 -3.72
N GLY A 521 -18.36 -3.65 -4.68
CA GLY A 521 -19.65 -4.37 -4.64
C GLY A 521 -20.82 -3.45 -4.32
N SER A 522 -21.23 -2.58 -5.24
CA SER A 522 -22.47 -1.83 -5.12
C SER A 522 -23.65 -2.73 -5.42
N ARG A 523 -24.40 -3.12 -4.39
CA ARG A 523 -25.83 -3.43 -4.53
C ARG A 523 -26.62 -2.18 -4.17
N GLU A 524 -27.44 -1.72 -5.10
CA GLU A 524 -28.70 -1.07 -4.78
C GLU A 524 -29.69 -2.10 -4.25
#